data_840290e81ee5e1ab05b5842059487841
#
_entry.id   840290e81ee5e1ab05b5842059487841
#
_cell.length_a   1.000
_cell.length_b   1.000
_cell.length_c   1.000
_cell.angle_alpha   90.00
_cell.angle_beta   90.00
_cell.angle_gamma   90.00
#
_symmetry.space_group_name_H-M   'P 1'
#
loop_
_entity.id
_entity.type
_entity.pdbx_description
1 polymer ?
#
loop_
_entity_poly.entity_id
_entity_poly.type
_entity_poly.pdbx_seq_one_letter_code
_entity_poly.pdbx_strand_id
1 'polypeptide(L)'
;MSRFVSFMGKRVEAQYRVADIRQKSVGTLVADTGRSIVVEERILQGERKKTMRVEIPYEYVIRITEAPQSSEVPTIVHSRILKTRR
;
A
#
# COMPACT_ATOMS: atom_id res chain seq x y z
N MET A 1 -1.10 6.11 -20.72
CA MET A 1 0.26 6.51 -20.38
C MET A 1 0.49 6.30 -18.89
N SER A 2 1.62 5.69 -18.55
CA SER A 2 1.89 5.34 -17.15
C SER A 2 2.33 6.57 -16.37
N ARG A 3 1.54 6.95 -15.38
CA ARG A 3 1.82 8.15 -14.60
C ARG A 3 2.76 7.92 -13.44
N PHE A 4 2.84 6.69 -12.99
CA PHE A 4 3.52 6.42 -11.72
C PHE A 4 4.75 5.57 -11.91
N VAL A 5 5.30 5.60 -13.13
CA VAL A 5 6.41 4.72 -13.47
C VAL A 5 7.63 5.01 -12.59
N SER A 6 7.77 6.25 -12.12
CA SER A 6 8.91 6.58 -11.26
C SER A 6 8.82 5.91 -9.89
N PHE A 7 7.66 5.38 -9.53
CA PHE A 7 7.48 4.67 -8.28
C PHE A 7 7.62 3.16 -8.41
N MET A 8 7.83 2.69 -9.63
CA MET A 8 7.90 1.24 -9.86
C MET A 8 9.02 0.62 -9.02
N GLY A 9 8.67 -0.46 -8.34
CA GLY A 9 9.62 -1.18 -7.49
C GLY A 9 9.84 -0.55 -6.14
N LYS A 10 9.22 0.59 -5.88
CA LYS A 10 9.41 1.29 -4.62
C LYS A 10 8.26 1.02 -3.68
N ARG A 11 8.53 1.19 -2.41
CA ARG A 11 7.49 1.10 -1.41
C ARG A 11 6.70 2.39 -1.43
N VAL A 12 5.40 2.29 -1.56
CA VAL A 12 4.53 3.46 -1.73
C VAL A 12 3.33 3.36 -0.80
N GLU A 13 2.74 4.51 -0.56
CA GLU A 13 1.43 4.59 0.06
C GLU A 13 0.49 5.15 -1.00
N ALA A 14 -0.48 4.36 -1.39
CA ALA A 14 -1.46 4.77 -2.39
C ALA A 14 -2.77 5.06 -1.68
N GLN A 15 -3.22 6.30 -1.81
CA GLN A 15 -4.52 6.71 -1.27
C GLN A 15 -5.51 6.72 -2.41
N TYR A 16 -6.66 6.10 -2.20
CA TYR A 16 -7.65 6.02 -3.25
C TYR A 16 -9.03 6.05 -2.65
N ARG A 17 -10.02 6.25 -3.49
CA ARG A 17 -11.39 6.37 -3.05
C ARG A 17 -12.26 5.42 -3.86
N VAL A 18 -13.07 4.63 -3.15
CA VAL A 18 -14.08 3.80 -3.78
C VAL A 18 -15.41 4.27 -3.22
N ALA A 19 -16.29 4.73 -4.11
CA ALA A 19 -17.51 5.39 -3.70
C ALA A 19 -17.14 6.56 -2.80
N ASP A 20 -17.65 6.64 -1.60
CA ASP A 20 -17.32 7.73 -0.70
C ASP A 20 -16.33 7.35 0.37
N ILE A 21 -15.71 6.19 0.21
CA ILE A 21 -14.83 5.68 1.24
C ILE A 21 -13.38 5.83 0.80
N ARG A 22 -12.59 6.47 1.65
CA ARG A 22 -11.17 6.60 1.40
C ARG A 22 -10.46 5.36 1.91
N GLN A 23 -9.55 4.87 1.09
CA GLN A 23 -8.78 3.68 1.39
C GLN A 23 -7.30 4.00 1.23
N LYS A 24 -6.49 3.14 1.79
CA LYS A 24 -5.05 3.31 1.70
C LYS A 24 -4.42 1.93 1.52
N SER A 25 -3.46 1.85 0.61
CA SER A 25 -2.72 0.63 0.38
C SER A 25 -1.25 0.96 0.47
N VAL A 26 -0.53 0.24 1.31
CA VAL A 26 0.90 0.46 1.50
C VAL A 26 1.63 -0.80 1.11
N GLY A 27 2.54 -0.67 0.18
CA GLY A 27 3.30 -1.82 -0.30
C GLY A 27 4.19 -1.41 -1.44
N THR A 28 4.59 -2.39 -2.24
CA THR A 28 5.45 -2.15 -3.37
C THR A 28 4.62 -1.96 -4.63
N LEU A 29 4.91 -0.91 -5.38
CA LEU A 29 4.25 -0.72 -6.67
C LEU A 29 4.86 -1.68 -7.66
N VAL A 30 4.09 -2.68 -8.07
CA VAL A 30 4.62 -3.74 -8.93
C VAL A 30 4.16 -3.61 -10.37
N ALA A 31 3.15 -2.80 -10.64
CA ALA A 31 2.70 -2.62 -12.02
C ALA A 31 1.99 -1.29 -12.19
N ASP A 32 2.14 -0.73 -13.36
CA ASP A 32 1.40 0.47 -13.78
C ASP A 32 1.04 0.24 -15.24
N THR A 33 -0.23 -0.05 -15.50
CA THR A 33 -0.67 -0.42 -16.83
C THR A 33 -1.03 0.77 -17.68
N GLY A 34 -0.99 1.97 -17.11
CA GLY A 34 -1.48 3.16 -17.80
C GLY A 34 -2.95 3.42 -17.54
N ARG A 35 -3.64 2.47 -16.92
CA ARG A 35 -5.04 2.60 -16.53
C ARG A 35 -5.25 2.27 -15.08
N SER A 36 -4.36 1.48 -14.51
CA SER A 36 -4.45 1.12 -13.11
C SER A 36 -3.06 0.85 -12.59
N ILE A 37 -2.95 0.81 -11.28
CA ILE A 37 -1.71 0.44 -10.63
C ILE A 37 -1.97 -0.79 -9.78
N VAL A 38 -0.91 -1.55 -9.52
CA VAL A 38 -1.01 -2.72 -8.66
C VAL A 38 0.01 -2.55 -7.54
N VAL A 39 -0.49 -2.60 -6.31
CA VAL A 39 0.34 -2.49 -5.12
C VAL A 39 0.35 -3.86 -4.45
N GLU A 40 1.54 -4.35 -4.19
CA GLU A 40 1.70 -5.64 -3.52
C GLU A 40 1.93 -5.39 -2.04
N GLU A 41 1.00 -5.87 -1.22
CA GLU A 41 1.09 -5.71 0.22
C GLU A 41 1.56 -7.00 0.85
N ARG A 42 2.33 -6.86 1.89
CA ARG A 42 2.75 -8.00 2.69
C ARG A 42 1.99 -7.99 3.99
N ILE A 43 1.38 -9.12 4.28
CA ILE A 43 0.52 -9.25 5.44
C ILE A 43 1.05 -10.38 6.29
N LEU A 44 1.02 -10.17 7.60
CA LEU A 44 1.37 -11.21 8.54
C LEU A 44 0.09 -11.75 9.15
N GLN A 45 -0.12 -13.05 8.98
CA GLN A 45 -1.23 -13.72 9.61
C GLN A 45 -0.65 -14.77 10.53
N GLY A 46 -0.62 -14.45 11.83
CA GLY A 46 0.09 -15.31 12.76
C GLY A 46 1.55 -15.35 12.40
N GLU A 47 2.07 -16.52 12.11
CA GLU A 47 3.47 -16.67 11.73
C GLU A 47 3.66 -16.77 10.23
N ARG A 48 2.59 -16.67 9.48
CA ARG A 48 2.66 -16.81 8.04
C ARG A 48 2.75 -15.46 7.37
N LYS A 49 3.63 -15.39 6.39
CA LYS A 49 3.73 -14.21 5.54
C LYS A 49 2.89 -14.45 4.29
N LYS A 50 2.08 -13.49 3.96
CA LYS A 50 1.21 -13.59 2.82
C LYS A 50 1.33 -12.31 2.01
N THR A 51 1.30 -12.42 0.70
CA THR A 51 1.28 -11.23 -0.13
C THR A 51 -0.09 -11.12 -0.79
N MET A 52 -0.53 -9.89 -0.98
CA MET A 52 -1.79 -9.61 -1.61
C MET A 52 -1.58 -8.48 -2.59
N ARG A 53 -2.17 -8.58 -3.76
CA ARG A 53 -2.07 -7.53 -4.77
C ARG A 53 -3.38 -6.80 -4.84
N VAL A 54 -3.28 -5.48 -4.80
CA VAL A 54 -4.44 -4.60 -4.87
C VAL A 54 -4.32 -3.83 -6.16
N GLU A 55 -5.29 -3.99 -7.04
CA GLU A 55 -5.31 -3.23 -8.29
C GLU A 55 -6.22 -2.03 -8.11
N ILE A 56 -5.70 -0.85 -8.40
CA ILE A 56 -6.43 0.39 -8.20
C ILE A 56 -6.51 1.12 -9.52
N PRO A 57 -7.70 1.25 -10.10
CA PRO A 57 -7.86 2.04 -11.33
C PRO A 57 -7.44 3.49 -11.10
N TYR A 58 -6.87 4.10 -12.13
CA TYR A 58 -6.39 5.47 -12.03
C TYR A 58 -7.46 6.42 -11.55
N GLU A 59 -8.68 6.20 -11.99
CA GLU A 59 -9.76 7.14 -11.66
C GLU A 59 -10.07 7.17 -10.18
N TYR A 60 -9.64 6.14 -9.44
CA TYR A 60 -9.87 6.10 -8.01
C TYR A 60 -8.68 6.62 -7.22
N VAL A 61 -7.53 6.76 -7.86
CA VAL A 61 -6.32 7.16 -7.15
C VAL A 61 -6.41 8.62 -6.76
N ILE A 62 -6.21 8.91 -5.49
CA ILE A 62 -6.14 10.27 -4.99
C ILE A 62 -4.70 10.75 -5.00
N ARG A 63 -3.79 9.89 -4.52
CA ARG A 63 -2.42 10.32 -4.32
C ARG A 63 -1.53 9.13 -4.08
N ILE A 64 -0.32 9.21 -4.58
CA ILE A 64 0.70 8.19 -4.30
C ILE A 64 1.92 8.92 -3.80
N THR A 65 2.46 8.43 -2.68
CA THR A 65 3.70 8.95 -2.13
C THR A 65 4.61 7.78 -1.82
N GLU A 66 5.90 8.06 -1.80
CA GLU A 66 6.87 7.05 -1.45
C GLU A 66 6.84 6.84 0.06
N ALA A 67 6.77 5.58 0.48
CA ALA A 67 6.72 5.26 1.89
C ALA A 67 8.10 4.82 2.37
N PRO A 68 8.46 5.16 3.61
CA PRO A 68 9.75 4.74 4.12
C PRO A 68 9.83 3.23 4.28
N GLN A 69 10.98 2.67 3.95
CA GLN A 69 11.17 1.23 4.10
C GLN A 69 11.04 0.79 5.53
N SER A 70 11.50 1.62 6.42
CA SER A 70 11.47 1.26 7.83
C SER A 70 10.08 1.15 8.39
N SER A 71 9.08 1.64 7.71
CA SER A 71 7.72 1.59 8.21
C SER A 71 7.16 0.19 8.23
N GLU A 72 7.87 -0.75 7.69
CA GLU A 72 7.42 -2.12 7.78
C GLU A 72 7.55 -2.71 9.14
N VAL A 73 8.41 -2.12 9.91
CA VAL A 73 8.63 -2.71 11.19
C VAL A 73 7.43 -2.50 12.02
N PRO A 74 6.93 -3.15 12.31
CA PRO A 74 5.86 -3.11 12.95
C PRO A 74 4.78 -2.68 13.00
N THR A 75 4.73 -2.56 12.63
CA THR A 75 3.78 -1.96 12.66
C THR A 75 2.80 -2.54 13.27
N ILE A 76 3.03 -2.87 13.59
CA ILE A 76 2.38 -3.28 14.06
C ILE A 76 2.07 -3.33 15.00
N VAL A 77 2.60 -3.55 15.05
CA VAL A 77 2.43 -3.47 15.79
C VAL A 77 2.25 -2.98 16.49
N HIS A 78 2.60 -2.98 16.51
CA HIS A 78 2.40 -2.51 17.24
C HIS A 78 1.84 -1.83 17.57
N SER A 79 1.79 -1.60 17.48
CA SER A 79 1.18 -1.01 17.74
C SER A 79 0.47 -0.94 18.17
N ARG A 80 0.30 -1.28 18.27
CA ARG A 80 -0.40 -1.31 18.71
C ARG A 80 -0.38 -1.37 19.52
N ILE A 81 0.17 -1.65 19.45
CA ILE A 81 0.16 -1.67 20.14
C ILE A 81 0.17 -1.29 20.85
N LEU A 82 0.48 -1.32 20.98
CA LEU A 82 0.36 -0.96 21.68
C LEU A 82 -0.15 -0.55 22.28
N LYS A 83 -0.27 -0.45 22.42
CA LYS A 83 -0.90 -0.10 22.98
C LYS A 83 -1.16 -0.10 23.68
N THR A 84 -1.06 -0.55 23.59
CA THR A 84 -1.39 -0.57 24.33
C THR A 84 -1.39 -0.58 25.11
N ARG A 85 -1.18 -0.68 25.40
CA ARG A 85 -1.26 -0.75 26.25
C ARG A 85 -1.35 -0.44 27.03
N ARG A 86 -1.16 -0.56 27.14
CA ARG A 86 -1.38 -0.45 27.89
C ARG A 86 -1.47 -0.32 28.46
#